data_aa54b27a794349432343d1353d0391b8
#
_entry.id   aa54b27a794349432343d1353d0391b8
#
_cell.length_a   1.000
_cell.length_b   1.000
_cell.length_c   1.000
_cell.angle_alpha   90.00
_cell.angle_beta   90.00
_cell.angle_gamma   90.00
#
_symmetry.space_group_name_H-M   'P 1'
#
loop_
_entity.id
_entity.type
_entity.pdbx_description
1 polymer ?
#
loop_
_entity_poly.entity_id
_entity_poly.type
_entity_poly.pdbx_seq_one_letter_code
_entity_poly.pdbx_strand_id
1 'polypeptide(L)'
;MRKFVLGMTGLAVVMAATIATAGQGGQPPAGQAPPPPPPPAVKVGEAAPDFTLQYIMAKPGGAPGIDTKDVKLSDFKGKQNVVLAFFPAAFSPGCTSEMQKYRDSTGQFTAANTQIFGVSVDSTWANKAFREQIGAEFPILSDWKKEIARKYGVLNEGTGFAYRTTFVIDKQGLVQKIDQGRDALDPSGVVGVCEKLHKGTANE
;
A
#
# COMPACT_ATOMS: atom_id res chain seq x y z
N MET A 1 -74.76 53.71 17.21
CA MET A 1 -73.77 52.78 17.67
C MET A 1 -74.02 51.46 16.95
N ARG A 2 -73.31 51.17 15.87
CA ARG A 2 -73.41 49.92 15.09
C ARG A 2 -72.04 49.25 15.11
N LYS A 3 -71.94 48.09 15.71
CA LYS A 3 -70.79 47.26 15.79
C LYS A 3 -70.72 46.42 14.50
N PHE A 4 -69.64 46.60 13.68
CA PHE A 4 -69.30 45.72 12.59
C PHE A 4 -68.42 44.65 13.13
N VAL A 5 -68.85 43.40 12.98
CA VAL A 5 -68.01 42.20 13.21
C VAL A 5 -67.50 41.75 11.85
N LEU A 6 -66.16 41.82 11.66
CA LEU A 6 -65.48 41.35 10.44
C LEU A 6 -65.02 39.90 10.70
N GLY A 7 -65.64 38.97 9.98
CA GLY A 7 -65.21 37.57 10.00
C GLY A 7 -63.99 37.35 9.13
N MET A 8 -62.89 36.88 9.71
CA MET A 8 -61.72 36.41 8.98
C MET A 8 -61.84 34.91 8.77
N THR A 9 -62.14 34.49 7.55
CA THR A 9 -61.96 33.11 7.05
C THR A 9 -60.50 32.83 6.74
N GLY A 10 -59.85 32.12 7.62
CA GLY A 10 -58.48 31.65 7.40
C GLY A 10 -58.44 30.47 6.44
N LEU A 11 -57.81 30.67 5.29
CA LEU A 11 -57.48 29.62 4.34
C LEU A 11 -56.19 28.92 4.79
N ALA A 12 -56.30 27.71 5.34
CA ALA A 12 -55.14 26.89 5.70
C ALA A 12 -54.56 26.23 4.45
N VAL A 13 -53.43 26.74 3.97
CA VAL A 13 -52.63 26.07 2.94
C VAL A 13 -51.79 24.96 3.59
N VAL A 14 -52.21 23.72 3.39
CA VAL A 14 -51.42 22.53 3.77
C VAL A 14 -50.33 22.35 2.75
N MET A 15 -49.09 22.78 3.07
CA MET A 15 -47.91 22.40 2.30
C MET A 15 -47.55 20.96 2.64
N ALA A 16 -47.79 20.03 1.72
CA ALA A 16 -47.26 18.68 1.80
C ALA A 16 -45.75 18.71 1.45
N ALA A 17 -44.90 18.64 2.49
CA ALA A 17 -43.49 18.47 2.30
C ALA A 17 -43.21 17.00 1.87
N THR A 18 -42.90 16.80 0.60
CA THR A 18 -42.34 15.53 0.12
C THR A 18 -40.91 15.42 0.63
N ILE A 19 -40.72 14.61 1.68
CA ILE A 19 -39.37 14.22 2.11
C ILE A 19 -38.84 13.26 1.07
N ALA A 20 -37.93 13.73 0.22
CA ALA A 20 -37.12 12.87 -0.64
C ALA A 20 -36.22 12.05 0.29
N THR A 21 -36.49 10.76 0.43
CA THR A 21 -35.58 9.80 1.06
C THR A 21 -34.34 9.71 0.19
N ALA A 22 -33.29 10.44 0.57
CA ALA A 22 -31.96 10.23 0.06
C ALA A 22 -31.58 8.77 0.35
N GLY A 23 -31.33 7.98 -0.69
CA GLY A 23 -30.93 6.59 -0.57
C GLY A 23 -29.70 6.52 0.35
N GLN A 24 -29.88 5.87 1.49
CA GLN A 24 -28.77 5.49 2.37
C GLN A 24 -27.93 4.51 1.56
N GLY A 25 -26.77 4.94 1.06
CA GLY A 25 -25.74 4.05 0.56
C GLY A 25 -25.46 3.02 1.67
N GLY A 26 -25.86 1.77 1.42
CA GLY A 26 -25.81 0.71 2.40
C GLY A 26 -24.38 0.54 2.92
N GLN A 27 -24.16 0.95 4.17
CA GLN A 27 -22.99 0.57 4.92
C GLN A 27 -23.04 -0.96 5.06
N PRO A 28 -21.98 -1.70 4.70
CA PRO A 28 -21.99 -3.14 4.86
C PRO A 28 -22.25 -3.48 6.32
N PRO A 29 -23.01 -4.56 6.61
CA PRO A 29 -23.36 -4.92 7.98
C PRO A 29 -22.09 -5.05 8.82
N ALA A 30 -22.07 -4.41 9.99
CA ALA A 30 -20.98 -4.48 10.94
C ALA A 30 -20.71 -5.95 11.30
N GLY A 31 -19.57 -6.50 10.85
CA GLY A 31 -19.16 -7.87 11.19
C GLY A 31 -18.60 -8.71 10.03
N GLN A 32 -18.78 -8.33 8.78
CA GLN A 32 -18.13 -9.07 7.68
C GLN A 32 -16.76 -8.47 7.39
N ALA A 33 -15.71 -9.30 7.55
CA ALA A 33 -14.38 -8.94 7.05
C ALA A 33 -14.50 -8.65 5.53
N PRO A 34 -13.79 -7.63 5.00
CA PRO A 34 -13.79 -7.38 3.57
C PRO A 34 -13.34 -8.65 2.83
N PRO A 35 -13.88 -8.89 1.63
CA PRO A 35 -13.48 -10.05 0.84
C PRO A 35 -11.96 -10.04 0.61
N PRO A 36 -11.33 -11.21 0.52
CA PRO A 36 -9.90 -11.28 0.24
C PRO A 36 -9.59 -10.61 -1.09
N PRO A 37 -8.40 -9.99 -1.24
CA PRO A 37 -8.00 -9.42 -2.50
C PRO A 37 -7.94 -10.50 -3.60
N PRO A 38 -8.17 -10.15 -4.87
CA PRO A 38 -7.99 -11.09 -5.97
C PRO A 38 -6.52 -11.54 -6.04
N PRO A 39 -6.25 -12.76 -6.54
CA PRO A 39 -4.88 -13.23 -6.70
C PRO A 39 -4.08 -12.29 -7.62
N PRO A 40 -2.79 -12.05 -7.36
CA PRO A 40 -1.95 -11.24 -8.21
C PRO A 40 -1.81 -11.83 -9.62
N ALA A 41 -1.48 -10.99 -10.60
CA ALA A 41 -1.19 -11.45 -11.96
C ALA A 41 0.10 -12.27 -12.02
N VAL A 42 1.06 -11.96 -11.15
CA VAL A 42 2.37 -12.66 -11.05
C VAL A 42 2.26 -13.82 -10.07
N LYS A 43 2.82 -14.96 -10.42
CA LYS A 43 2.77 -16.19 -9.61
C LYS A 43 4.14 -16.60 -9.10
N VAL A 44 4.16 -17.44 -8.07
CA VAL A 44 5.37 -18.08 -7.58
C VAL A 44 5.99 -18.94 -8.71
N GLY A 45 7.30 -18.82 -8.89
CA GLY A 45 8.07 -19.46 -9.96
C GLY A 45 8.16 -18.65 -11.26
N GLU A 46 7.36 -17.60 -11.43
CA GLU A 46 7.42 -16.72 -12.60
C GLU A 46 8.44 -15.59 -12.41
N ALA A 47 8.94 -15.07 -13.54
CA ALA A 47 9.79 -13.88 -13.52
C ALA A 47 9.01 -12.65 -13.05
N ALA A 48 9.56 -11.96 -12.07
CA ALA A 48 9.00 -10.69 -11.60
C ALA A 48 9.10 -9.63 -12.70
N PRO A 49 8.01 -8.91 -13.04
CA PRO A 49 8.03 -7.84 -14.01
C PRO A 49 9.03 -6.75 -13.64
N ASP A 50 9.96 -6.40 -14.53
CA ASP A 50 10.91 -5.32 -14.28
C ASP A 50 10.21 -3.95 -14.21
N PHE A 51 10.79 -3.06 -13.39
CA PHE A 51 10.29 -1.71 -13.20
C PHE A 51 11.42 -0.73 -12.93
N THR A 52 11.12 0.55 -13.10
CA THR A 52 11.90 1.67 -12.54
C THR A 52 10.96 2.56 -11.76
N LEU A 53 11.17 2.68 -10.46
CA LEU A 53 10.41 3.54 -9.56
C LEU A 53 11.33 4.49 -8.80
N GLN A 54 10.77 5.60 -8.34
CA GLN A 54 11.51 6.64 -7.64
C GLN A 54 11.21 6.65 -6.14
N TYR A 55 12.21 7.10 -5.38
CA TYR A 55 12.05 7.53 -4.00
C TYR A 55 12.89 8.78 -3.74
N ILE A 56 12.54 9.49 -2.67
CA ILE A 56 13.27 10.67 -2.21
C ILE A 56 13.88 10.37 -0.83
N MET A 57 15.10 10.84 -0.62
CA MET A 57 15.77 10.78 0.67
C MET A 57 16.42 12.13 1.01
N ALA A 58 16.71 12.36 2.28
CA ALA A 58 17.60 13.47 2.66
C ALA A 58 18.99 13.23 2.09
N LYS A 59 19.69 14.32 1.75
CA LYS A 59 21.08 14.20 1.30
C LYS A 59 21.96 13.59 2.39
N PRO A 60 22.91 12.73 2.03
CA PRO A 60 23.84 12.16 2.99
C PRO A 60 24.66 13.24 3.72
N GLY A 61 25.06 12.94 4.95
CA GLY A 61 25.93 13.83 5.75
C GLY A 61 25.25 15.09 6.30
N GLY A 62 23.90 15.15 6.31
CA GLY A 62 23.16 16.29 6.82
C GLY A 62 23.19 17.54 5.94
N ALA A 63 23.65 17.42 4.69
CA ALA A 63 23.61 18.51 3.74
C ALA A 63 22.15 18.94 3.48
N PRO A 64 21.86 20.24 3.35
CA PRO A 64 20.48 20.69 3.09
C PRO A 64 20.01 20.23 1.72
N GLY A 65 18.71 19.85 1.65
CA GLY A 65 18.03 19.43 0.44
C GLY A 65 17.73 17.95 0.38
N ILE A 66 17.26 17.53 -0.78
CA ILE A 66 16.84 16.17 -1.07
C ILE A 66 17.65 15.56 -2.21
N ASP A 67 17.64 14.25 -2.28
CA ASP A 67 18.18 13.45 -3.36
C ASP A 67 17.07 12.53 -3.90
N THR A 68 16.82 12.58 -5.19
CA THR A 68 15.87 11.70 -5.87
C THR A 68 16.64 10.54 -6.49
N LYS A 69 16.24 9.33 -6.16
CA LYS A 69 16.87 8.10 -6.64
C LYS A 69 15.87 7.28 -7.46
N ASP A 70 16.36 6.72 -8.54
CA ASP A 70 15.68 5.67 -9.29
C ASP A 70 16.11 4.30 -8.76
N VAL A 71 15.16 3.38 -8.67
CA VAL A 71 15.38 1.97 -8.36
C VAL A 71 14.84 1.15 -9.52
N LYS A 72 15.71 0.35 -10.11
CA LYS A 72 15.36 -0.61 -11.14
C LYS A 72 15.50 -2.02 -10.58
N LEU A 73 14.44 -2.86 -10.72
CA LEU A 73 14.46 -4.22 -10.17
C LEU A 73 15.61 -5.05 -10.73
N SER A 74 15.87 -4.96 -12.03
CA SER A 74 16.93 -5.71 -12.70
C SER A 74 18.33 -5.37 -12.20
N ASP A 75 18.56 -4.24 -11.49
CA ASP A 75 19.87 -3.89 -10.92
C ASP A 75 20.28 -4.83 -9.77
N PHE A 76 19.32 -5.55 -9.19
CA PHE A 76 19.52 -6.53 -8.11
C PHE A 76 19.76 -7.94 -8.60
N LYS A 77 19.49 -8.21 -9.89
CA LYS A 77 19.66 -9.53 -10.48
C LYS A 77 21.12 -9.99 -10.38
N GLY A 78 21.32 -11.22 -9.91
CA GLY A 78 22.63 -11.81 -9.64
C GLY A 78 23.32 -11.31 -8.36
N LYS A 79 22.75 -10.31 -7.66
CA LYS A 79 23.40 -9.65 -6.51
C LYS A 79 22.68 -9.93 -5.20
N GLN A 80 21.40 -9.58 -5.13
CA GLN A 80 20.60 -9.63 -3.90
C GLN A 80 19.20 -10.18 -4.19
N ASN A 81 18.59 -10.80 -3.19
CA ASN A 81 17.15 -11.02 -3.20
C ASN A 81 16.42 -9.69 -2.97
N VAL A 82 15.19 -9.60 -3.41
CA VAL A 82 14.36 -8.39 -3.26
C VAL A 82 13.03 -8.73 -2.62
N VAL A 83 12.62 -7.93 -1.65
CA VAL A 83 11.26 -7.92 -1.11
C VAL A 83 10.56 -6.67 -1.59
N LEU A 84 9.42 -6.85 -2.28
CA LEU A 84 8.52 -5.78 -2.67
C LEU A 84 7.26 -5.86 -1.81
N ALA A 85 7.10 -4.94 -0.88
CA ALA A 85 5.94 -4.85 -0.02
C ALA A 85 5.01 -3.74 -0.52
N PHE A 86 4.01 -4.11 -1.35
CA PHE A 86 2.94 -3.20 -1.75
C PHE A 86 1.98 -2.96 -0.58
N PHE A 87 1.69 -1.71 -0.28
CA PHE A 87 0.75 -1.32 0.76
C PHE A 87 -0.23 -0.25 0.26
N PRO A 88 -1.47 -0.19 0.79
CA PRO A 88 -2.52 0.69 0.29
C PRO A 88 -2.19 2.18 0.36
N ALA A 89 -1.80 2.69 1.53
CA ALA A 89 -1.62 4.13 1.72
C ALA A 89 -0.66 4.45 2.86
N ALA A 90 0.24 5.40 2.63
CA ALA A 90 1.07 5.98 3.68
C ALA A 90 0.21 6.55 4.82
N PHE A 91 0.73 6.54 6.05
CA PHE A 91 0.11 7.04 7.27
C PHE A 91 -1.15 6.29 7.75
N SER A 92 -1.70 5.32 6.99
CA SER A 92 -2.80 4.51 7.51
C SER A 92 -2.33 3.61 8.66
N PRO A 93 -3.15 3.37 9.71
CA PRO A 93 -2.70 2.63 10.90
C PRO A 93 -2.15 1.23 10.59
N GLY A 94 -2.83 0.49 9.70
CA GLY A 94 -2.39 -0.85 9.31
C GLY A 94 -1.08 -0.86 8.51
N CYS A 95 -0.89 0.10 7.59
CA CYS A 95 0.34 0.21 6.81
C CYS A 95 1.51 0.73 7.67
N THR A 96 1.22 1.61 8.64
CA THR A 96 2.22 2.06 9.61
C THR A 96 2.74 0.90 10.44
N SER A 97 1.84 0.08 11.00
CA SER A 97 2.21 -1.11 11.77
C SER A 97 3.01 -2.13 10.94
N GLU A 98 2.59 -2.38 9.69
CA GLU A 98 3.30 -3.26 8.77
C GLU A 98 4.74 -2.78 8.49
N MET A 99 4.88 -1.54 8.03
CA MET A 99 6.19 -1.00 7.67
C MET A 99 7.13 -0.86 8.87
N GLN A 100 6.59 -0.64 10.08
CA GLN A 100 7.37 -0.70 11.33
C GLN A 100 7.91 -2.10 11.60
N LYS A 101 7.14 -3.16 11.37
CA LYS A 101 7.63 -4.54 11.51
C LYS A 101 8.73 -4.87 10.49
N TYR A 102 8.59 -4.39 9.25
CA TYR A 102 9.67 -4.50 8.25
C TYR A 102 10.93 -3.75 8.70
N ARG A 103 10.77 -2.53 9.26
CA ARG A 103 11.88 -1.77 9.86
C ARG A 103 12.58 -2.58 10.95
N ASP A 104 11.83 -3.12 11.87
CA ASP A 104 12.36 -3.89 13.00
C ASP A 104 13.07 -5.18 12.55
N SER A 105 12.71 -5.70 11.38
CA SER A 105 13.30 -6.89 10.77
C SER A 105 14.43 -6.58 9.77
N THR A 106 14.79 -5.30 9.55
CA THR A 106 15.78 -4.89 8.53
C THR A 106 17.12 -5.61 8.68
N GLY A 107 17.60 -5.80 9.92
CA GLY A 107 18.84 -6.53 10.19
C GLY A 107 18.82 -7.98 9.70
N GLN A 108 17.69 -8.67 9.85
CA GLN A 108 17.51 -10.06 9.40
C GLN A 108 17.51 -10.13 7.85
N PHE A 109 16.86 -9.21 7.17
CA PHE A 109 16.86 -9.13 5.71
C PHE A 109 18.28 -8.81 5.16
N THR A 110 18.98 -7.90 5.81
CA THR A 110 20.37 -7.57 5.45
C THR A 110 21.28 -8.80 5.61
N ALA A 111 21.16 -9.52 6.73
CA ALA A 111 21.91 -10.77 6.95
C ALA A 111 21.58 -11.86 5.92
N ALA A 112 20.36 -11.86 5.39
CA ALA A 112 19.91 -12.75 4.31
C ALA A 112 20.23 -12.21 2.90
N ASN A 113 21.09 -11.20 2.77
CA ASN A 113 21.43 -10.53 1.50
C ASN A 113 20.20 -10.13 0.69
N THR A 114 19.24 -9.50 1.35
CA THR A 114 17.93 -9.14 0.78
C THR A 114 17.67 -7.64 0.94
N GLN A 115 17.31 -6.99 -0.15
CA GLN A 115 16.87 -5.59 -0.19
C GLN A 115 15.35 -5.50 -0.03
N ILE A 116 14.88 -4.65 0.88
CA ILE A 116 13.45 -4.37 1.07
C ILE A 116 13.09 -3.08 0.33
N PHE A 117 11.93 -3.09 -0.31
CA PHE A 117 11.24 -1.91 -0.83
C PHE A 117 9.78 -1.92 -0.37
N GLY A 118 9.36 -0.86 0.31
CA GLY A 118 7.93 -0.54 0.40
C GLY A 118 7.50 0.08 -0.92
N VAL A 119 6.28 -0.21 -1.38
CA VAL A 119 5.73 0.36 -2.62
C VAL A 119 4.31 0.82 -2.37
N SER A 120 4.00 2.07 -2.68
CA SER A 120 2.64 2.59 -2.66
C SER A 120 2.37 3.50 -3.86
N VAL A 121 1.11 3.81 -4.09
CA VAL A 121 0.68 4.77 -5.12
C VAL A 121 0.74 6.23 -4.63
N ASP A 122 1.22 6.45 -3.43
CA ASP A 122 1.43 7.80 -2.90
C ASP A 122 2.58 8.51 -3.62
N SER A 123 2.60 9.84 -3.54
CA SER A 123 3.69 10.63 -4.11
C SER A 123 5.03 10.34 -3.43
N THR A 124 6.14 10.59 -4.11
CA THR A 124 7.50 10.47 -3.54
C THR A 124 7.68 11.30 -2.27
N TRP A 125 7.01 12.45 -2.18
CA TRP A 125 7.04 13.32 -1.00
C TRP A 125 6.30 12.72 0.20
N ALA A 126 5.11 12.16 -0.03
CA ALA A 126 4.35 11.48 1.01
C ALA A 126 5.11 10.24 1.52
N ASN A 127 5.67 9.45 0.61
CA ASN A 127 6.47 8.27 0.95
C ASN A 127 7.76 8.64 1.70
N LYS A 128 8.42 9.76 1.35
CA LYS A 128 9.56 10.27 2.12
C LYS A 128 9.15 10.61 3.56
N ALA A 129 8.11 11.42 3.72
CA ALA A 129 7.63 11.83 5.04
C ALA A 129 7.19 10.63 5.88
N PHE A 130 6.48 9.68 5.28
CA PHE A 130 6.07 8.43 5.93
C PHE A 130 7.26 7.58 6.37
N ARG A 131 8.25 7.38 5.49
CA ARG A 131 9.49 6.67 5.81
C ARG A 131 10.21 7.28 7.01
N GLU A 132 10.33 8.62 7.03
CA GLU A 132 10.97 9.35 8.13
C GLU A 132 10.17 9.21 9.44
N GLN A 133 8.84 9.33 9.37
CA GLN A 133 7.98 9.17 10.55
C GLN A 133 8.12 7.79 11.20
N ILE A 134 8.18 6.73 10.40
CA ILE A 134 8.31 5.36 10.92
C ILE A 134 9.76 4.98 11.22
N GLY A 135 10.75 5.80 10.87
CA GLY A 135 12.18 5.53 11.07
C GLY A 135 12.71 4.37 10.23
N ALA A 136 12.13 4.13 9.03
CA ALA A 136 12.60 3.05 8.16
C ALA A 136 13.87 3.47 7.40
N GLU A 137 14.86 2.55 7.34
CA GLU A 137 16.09 2.76 6.58
C GLU A 137 15.92 2.34 5.11
N PHE A 138 15.04 1.39 4.83
CA PHE A 138 14.75 0.94 3.47
C PHE A 138 13.94 1.98 2.68
N PRO A 139 14.11 2.04 1.35
CA PRO A 139 13.34 2.95 0.50
C PRO A 139 11.85 2.61 0.45
N ILE A 140 11.01 3.64 0.40
CA ILE A 140 9.61 3.53 0.04
C ILE A 140 9.43 4.17 -1.34
N LEU A 141 9.13 3.33 -2.33
CA LEU A 141 9.05 3.69 -3.74
C LEU A 141 7.65 4.23 -4.06
N SER A 142 7.57 5.16 -5.00
CA SER A 142 6.32 5.75 -5.46
C SER A 142 5.92 5.16 -6.82
N ASP A 143 4.83 4.42 -6.84
CA ASP A 143 4.12 4.02 -8.07
C ASP A 143 2.93 4.97 -8.32
N TRP A 144 3.19 6.29 -8.31
CA TRP A 144 2.18 7.32 -8.49
C TRP A 144 1.33 7.13 -9.75
N LYS A 145 1.93 6.61 -10.82
CA LYS A 145 1.23 6.29 -12.06
C LYS A 145 0.43 4.99 -12.01
N LYS A 146 0.59 4.21 -10.94
CA LYS A 146 -0.10 2.93 -10.73
C LYS A 146 0.21 1.85 -11.79
N GLU A 147 1.29 2.05 -12.52
CA GLU A 147 1.68 1.17 -13.62
C GLU A 147 2.21 -0.18 -13.09
N ILE A 148 2.99 -0.13 -12.02
CA ILE A 148 3.63 -1.32 -11.46
C ILE A 148 2.64 -2.12 -10.63
N ALA A 149 1.82 -1.48 -9.80
CA ALA A 149 0.73 -2.14 -9.09
C ALA A 149 -0.24 -2.86 -10.05
N ARG A 150 -0.54 -2.24 -11.20
CA ARG A 150 -1.35 -2.86 -12.26
C ARG A 150 -0.62 -4.05 -12.91
N LYS A 151 0.66 -3.89 -13.23
CA LYS A 151 1.49 -4.92 -13.86
C LYS A 151 1.65 -6.16 -12.99
N TYR A 152 1.75 -5.96 -11.67
CA TYR A 152 1.78 -7.05 -10.70
C TYR A 152 0.40 -7.63 -10.36
N GLY A 153 -0.68 -6.99 -10.85
CA GLY A 153 -2.06 -7.41 -10.57
C GLY A 153 -2.51 -7.13 -9.14
N VAL A 154 -1.92 -6.14 -8.50
CA VAL A 154 -2.23 -5.75 -7.12
C VAL A 154 -2.91 -4.39 -7.02
N LEU A 155 -3.27 -3.74 -8.11
CA LEU A 155 -4.03 -2.51 -8.10
C LEU A 155 -5.52 -2.81 -7.89
N ASN A 156 -6.13 -2.17 -6.90
CA ASN A 156 -7.59 -2.09 -6.81
C ASN A 156 -8.07 -0.92 -7.68
N GLU A 157 -8.57 -1.22 -8.86
CA GLU A 157 -9.01 -0.19 -9.82
C GLU A 157 -10.19 0.65 -9.27
N GLY A 158 -11.01 0.09 -8.38
CA GLY A 158 -12.14 0.81 -7.79
C GLY A 158 -11.72 1.87 -6.78
N THR A 159 -10.67 1.63 -5.99
CA THR A 159 -10.17 2.56 -4.98
C THR A 159 -8.93 3.33 -5.46
N GLY A 160 -8.24 2.80 -6.45
CA GLY A 160 -6.97 3.33 -6.94
C GLY A 160 -5.78 3.09 -6.01
N PHE A 161 -5.93 2.29 -4.95
CA PHE A 161 -4.85 1.88 -4.04
C PHE A 161 -4.33 0.50 -4.40
N ALA A 162 -3.11 0.17 -3.99
CA ALA A 162 -2.62 -1.19 -4.09
C ALA A 162 -3.28 -2.08 -3.01
N TYR A 163 -3.59 -3.32 -3.36
CA TYR A 163 -3.82 -4.36 -2.36
C TYR A 163 -2.52 -4.63 -1.60
N ARG A 164 -2.62 -4.85 -0.29
CA ARG A 164 -1.49 -5.27 0.52
C ARG A 164 -0.98 -6.61 0.02
N THR A 165 0.21 -6.61 -0.57
CA THR A 165 0.81 -7.81 -1.17
C THR A 165 2.32 -7.72 -1.12
N THR A 166 2.97 -8.73 -0.58
CA THR A 166 4.42 -8.82 -0.53
C THR A 166 4.91 -9.92 -1.45
N PHE A 167 5.89 -9.59 -2.29
CA PHE A 167 6.61 -10.51 -3.16
C PHE A 167 8.04 -10.70 -2.66
N VAL A 168 8.49 -11.93 -2.56
CA VAL A 168 9.90 -12.28 -2.40
C VAL A 168 10.43 -12.70 -3.75
N ILE A 169 11.48 -12.03 -4.22
CA ILE A 169 12.09 -12.22 -5.52
C ILE A 169 13.54 -12.64 -5.29
N ASP A 170 13.97 -13.75 -5.88
CA ASP A 170 15.33 -14.23 -5.75
C ASP A 170 16.32 -13.47 -6.66
N LYS A 171 17.61 -13.83 -6.56
CA LYS A 171 18.69 -13.28 -7.38
C LYS A 171 18.54 -13.57 -8.89
N GLN A 172 17.79 -14.61 -9.26
CA GLN A 172 17.48 -14.92 -10.65
C GLN A 172 16.35 -14.06 -11.20
N GLY A 173 15.65 -13.31 -10.31
CA GLY A 173 14.50 -12.49 -10.66
C GLY A 173 13.19 -13.25 -10.66
N LEU A 174 13.14 -14.45 -10.05
CA LEU A 174 11.94 -15.27 -9.95
C LEU A 174 11.23 -15.01 -8.62
N VAL A 175 9.91 -15.01 -8.66
CA VAL A 175 9.07 -14.88 -7.45
C VAL A 175 9.09 -16.18 -6.67
N GLN A 176 9.52 -16.14 -5.41
CA GLN A 176 9.65 -17.30 -4.54
C GLN A 176 8.53 -17.40 -3.50
N LYS A 177 7.89 -16.27 -3.16
CA LYS A 177 6.79 -16.20 -2.21
C LYS A 177 5.90 -15.01 -2.50
N ILE A 178 4.61 -15.17 -2.21
CA ILE A 178 3.62 -14.09 -2.26
C ILE A 178 2.77 -14.18 -0.99
N ASP A 179 2.69 -13.09 -0.23
CA ASP A 179 1.76 -12.92 0.88
C ASP A 179 0.77 -11.81 0.56
N GLN A 180 -0.52 -12.01 0.89
CA GLN A 180 -1.57 -11.02 0.63
C GLN A 180 -2.42 -10.73 1.87
N GLY A 181 -2.99 -9.55 1.91
CA GLY A 181 -3.94 -9.16 2.94
C GLY A 181 -3.35 -9.25 4.35
N ARG A 182 -3.92 -10.09 5.21
CA ARG A 182 -3.46 -10.24 6.60
C ARG A 182 -2.10 -10.92 6.71
N ASP A 183 -1.81 -11.85 5.83
CA ASP A 183 -0.53 -12.59 5.87
C ASP A 183 0.66 -11.66 5.58
N ALA A 184 0.46 -10.64 4.76
CA ALA A 184 1.49 -9.64 4.46
C ALA A 184 1.73 -8.63 5.61
N LEU A 185 0.93 -8.64 6.69
CA LEU A 185 1.14 -7.77 7.86
C LEU A 185 2.30 -8.21 8.75
N ASP A 186 2.77 -9.45 8.60
CA ASP A 186 3.85 -10.00 9.41
C ASP A 186 5.00 -10.49 8.51
N PRO A 187 6.17 -9.85 8.56
CA PRO A 187 7.30 -10.20 7.71
C PRO A 187 8.03 -11.49 8.11
N SER A 188 7.68 -12.15 9.23
CA SER A 188 8.42 -13.33 9.75
C SER A 188 8.51 -14.47 8.73
N GLY A 189 7.41 -14.77 8.03
CA GLY A 189 7.38 -15.75 6.96
C GLY A 189 8.20 -15.35 5.73
N VAL A 190 8.29 -14.06 5.45
CA VAL A 190 9.12 -13.49 4.38
C VAL A 190 10.60 -13.60 4.71
N VAL A 191 10.99 -13.24 5.95
CA VAL A 191 12.36 -13.39 6.47
C VAL A 191 12.84 -14.83 6.33
N GLY A 192 12.02 -15.80 6.77
CA GLY A 192 12.39 -17.22 6.72
C GLY A 192 12.64 -17.74 5.29
N VAL A 193 11.92 -17.21 4.28
CA VAL A 193 12.19 -17.54 2.86
C VAL A 193 13.49 -16.89 2.40
N CYS A 194 13.73 -15.61 2.74
CA CYS A 194 14.97 -14.92 2.36
C CYS A 194 16.22 -15.61 2.96
N GLU A 195 16.15 -16.07 4.21
CA GLU A 195 17.23 -16.84 4.84
C GLU A 195 17.51 -18.18 4.13
N LYS A 196 16.46 -18.89 3.69
CA LYS A 196 16.62 -20.13 2.92
C LYS A 196 17.27 -19.88 1.56
N LEU A 197 16.84 -18.82 0.85
CA LEU A 197 17.41 -18.42 -0.42
C LEU A 197 18.89 -18.04 -0.27
N HIS A 198 19.26 -17.37 0.81
CA HIS A 198 20.65 -17.02 1.08
C HIS A 198 21.52 -18.25 1.34
N LYS A 199 21.04 -19.21 2.13
CA LYS A 199 21.75 -20.46 2.43
C LYS A 199 21.89 -21.37 1.20
N GLY A 200 20.85 -21.43 0.35
CA GLY A 200 20.89 -22.21 -0.90
C GLY A 200 21.92 -21.72 -1.90
N THR A 201 22.16 -20.41 -1.95
CA THR A 201 23.19 -19.82 -2.85
C THR A 201 24.61 -19.83 -2.25
N ALA A 202 24.77 -20.16 -0.97
CA ALA A 202 26.09 -20.31 -0.34
C ALA A 202 26.72 -21.69 -0.55
N ASN A 203 25.96 -22.65 -1.11
CA ASN A 203 26.39 -24.04 -1.34
C ASN A 203 26.65 -24.36 -2.84
N GLU A 204 26.54 -23.37 -3.72
CA GLU A 204 26.95 -23.44 -5.13
C GLU A 204 28.29 -22.72 -5.34
#